data_a13b433a6be61345541bea9be06f53a0
#
_entry.id   a13b433a6be61345541bea9be06f53a0
#
_cell.length_a   1.000
_cell.length_b   1.000
_cell.length_c   1.000
_cell.angle_alpha   90.00
_cell.angle_beta   90.00
_cell.angle_gamma   90.00
#
_symmetry.space_group_name_H-M   'P 1'
#
loop_
_entity.id
_entity.type
_entity.pdbx_description
1 polymer ?
#
loop_
_entity_poly.entity_id
_entity_poly.type
_entity_poly.pdbx_seq_one_letter_code
_entity_poly.pdbx_strand_id
1 'polypeptide(L)'
;MKRLAVWFAVFGGLLTTPVWAALKPGDAAPDFTAQAAVGGKDFTFSLSDALKRGPVVLYFYPKSFTRGCTIEAHEFAEAAASFAEAGATLIGMSKDPIEVQRDFSTQECRDKFPVAADPSLSVIHAYDALRVGVTASGETVSDRISYVIAPEGTVLYSYVDPKPDKHIENTLAVVRQWHEQHKN
;
A
#
# COMPACT_ATOMS: atom_id res chain seq x y z
N MET A 1 26.76 -60.13 -27.52
CA MET A 1 27.21 -58.90 -26.75
C MET A 1 26.13 -57.85 -26.92
N LYS A 2 25.22 -57.74 -25.93
CA LYS A 2 24.09 -56.79 -25.96
C LYS A 2 24.50 -55.50 -25.19
N ARG A 3 24.57 -54.39 -25.91
CA ARG A 3 24.86 -53.06 -25.28
C ARG A 3 23.54 -52.47 -24.74
N LEU A 4 23.42 -52.36 -23.41
CA LEU A 4 22.36 -51.62 -22.76
C LEU A 4 22.68 -50.11 -22.88
N ALA A 5 21.81 -49.37 -23.56
CA ALA A 5 21.82 -47.90 -23.55
C ALA A 5 21.00 -47.41 -22.33
N VAL A 6 21.68 -46.79 -21.38
CA VAL A 6 21.03 -46.15 -20.24
C VAL A 6 20.68 -44.69 -20.63
N TRP A 7 19.39 -44.41 -20.72
CA TRP A 7 18.88 -43.04 -20.94
C TRP A 7 18.81 -42.31 -19.60
N PHE A 8 19.65 -41.32 -19.40
CA PHE A 8 19.49 -40.37 -18.30
C PHE A 8 18.45 -39.31 -18.68
N ALA A 9 17.27 -39.40 -18.11
CA ALA A 9 16.29 -38.34 -18.19
C ALA A 9 16.71 -37.19 -17.25
N VAL A 10 17.21 -36.10 -17.82
CA VAL A 10 17.46 -34.85 -17.05
C VAL A 10 16.12 -34.17 -16.82
N PHE A 11 15.58 -34.33 -15.61
CA PHE A 11 14.45 -33.52 -15.12
C PHE A 11 14.95 -32.12 -14.83
N GLY A 12 14.85 -31.22 -15.79
CA GLY A 12 15.07 -29.78 -15.60
C GLY A 12 13.90 -29.19 -14.79
N GLY A 13 14.07 -29.09 -13.49
CA GLY A 13 13.15 -28.35 -12.66
C GLY A 13 13.20 -26.85 -13.04
N LEU A 14 12.12 -26.31 -13.62
CA LEU A 14 11.95 -24.87 -13.75
C LEU A 14 11.87 -24.29 -12.33
N LEU A 15 12.95 -23.66 -11.88
CA LEU A 15 12.93 -22.78 -10.73
C LEU A 15 12.14 -21.52 -11.11
N THR A 16 10.84 -21.53 -10.87
CA THR A 16 10.03 -20.30 -10.94
C THR A 16 10.44 -19.43 -9.76
N THR A 17 11.27 -18.42 -10.01
CA THR A 17 11.49 -17.35 -9.05
C THR A 17 10.15 -16.67 -8.79
N PRO A 18 9.73 -16.46 -7.52
CA PRO A 18 8.54 -15.69 -7.24
C PRO A 18 8.74 -14.27 -7.78
N VAL A 19 7.95 -13.89 -8.77
CA VAL A 19 7.82 -12.51 -9.17
C VAL A 19 6.96 -11.87 -8.07
N TRP A 20 7.56 -11.03 -7.25
CA TRP A 20 6.85 -10.23 -6.26
C TRP A 20 5.93 -9.29 -7.02
N ALA A 21 4.66 -9.56 -6.96
CA ALA A 21 3.61 -8.74 -7.58
C ALA A 21 2.68 -8.27 -6.45
N ALA A 22 2.25 -7.01 -6.52
CA ALA A 22 1.27 -6.47 -5.58
C ALA A 22 0.12 -7.45 -5.34
N LEU A 23 -0.46 -7.44 -4.13
CA LEU A 23 -1.66 -8.21 -3.81
C LEU A 23 -2.77 -7.89 -4.81
N LYS A 24 -3.55 -8.91 -5.15
CA LYS A 24 -4.60 -8.82 -6.17
C LYS A 24 -5.98 -8.73 -5.52
N PRO A 25 -6.99 -8.23 -6.24
CA PRO A 25 -8.37 -8.36 -5.79
C PRO A 25 -8.72 -9.81 -5.45
N GLY A 26 -9.29 -9.99 -4.25
CA GLY A 26 -9.61 -11.29 -3.66
C GLY A 26 -8.56 -11.83 -2.67
N ASP A 27 -7.34 -11.31 -2.67
CA ASP A 27 -6.34 -11.70 -1.69
C ASP A 27 -6.69 -11.17 -0.29
N ALA A 28 -6.29 -11.89 0.75
CA ALA A 28 -6.38 -11.41 2.13
C ALA A 28 -5.35 -10.30 2.36
N ALA A 29 -5.80 -9.16 2.86
CA ALA A 29 -4.93 -8.07 3.28
C ALA A 29 -4.28 -8.45 4.62
N PRO A 30 -2.94 -8.50 4.74
CA PRO A 30 -2.27 -8.75 6.00
C PRO A 30 -2.65 -7.72 7.07
N ASP A 31 -3.10 -8.16 8.24
CA ASP A 31 -3.37 -7.24 9.35
C ASP A 31 -2.07 -6.65 9.89
N PHE A 32 -2.13 -5.40 10.32
CA PHE A 32 -0.97 -4.72 10.90
C PHE A 32 -1.36 -3.65 11.90
N THR A 33 -0.40 -3.35 12.76
CA THR A 33 -0.41 -2.19 13.64
C THR A 33 0.89 -1.41 13.42
N ALA A 34 0.79 -0.10 13.27
CA ALA A 34 1.94 0.77 13.01
C ALA A 34 1.83 2.10 13.76
N GLN A 35 2.98 2.74 14.05
CA GLN A 35 2.99 4.12 14.49
C GLN A 35 2.61 5.01 13.30
N ALA A 36 1.71 5.93 13.53
CA ALA A 36 1.22 6.86 12.51
C ALA A 36 1.11 8.27 13.08
N ALA A 37 1.03 9.26 12.20
CA ALA A 37 0.82 10.64 12.59
C ALA A 37 -0.27 11.30 11.73
N VAL A 38 -1.06 12.16 12.34
CA VAL A 38 -2.01 13.07 11.67
C VAL A 38 -2.01 14.41 12.38
N GLY A 39 -1.93 15.49 11.63
CA GLY A 39 -1.88 16.86 12.21
C GLY A 39 -0.73 17.02 13.21
N GLY A 40 0.42 16.44 12.95
CA GLY A 40 1.60 16.48 13.81
C GLY A 40 1.50 15.69 15.11
N LYS A 41 0.46 14.86 15.30
CA LYS A 41 0.23 14.06 16.51
C LYS A 41 0.37 12.58 16.21
N ASP A 42 1.20 11.90 17.00
CA ASP A 42 1.42 10.47 16.89
C ASP A 42 0.28 9.68 17.52
N PHE A 43 -0.01 8.53 16.92
CA PHE A 43 -0.93 7.53 17.45
C PHE A 43 -0.58 6.15 16.91
N THR A 44 -1.19 5.11 17.46
CA THR A 44 -1.07 3.76 16.94
C THR A 44 -2.24 3.48 16.01
N PHE A 45 -1.96 3.22 14.73
CA PHE A 45 -2.95 2.77 13.76
C PHE A 45 -3.07 1.25 13.80
N SER A 46 -4.30 0.73 13.76
CA SER A 46 -4.62 -0.69 13.60
C SER A 46 -5.53 -0.84 12.39
N LEU A 47 -5.11 -1.69 11.42
CA LEU A 47 -5.92 -1.97 10.25
C LEU A 47 -7.25 -2.62 10.64
N SER A 48 -7.21 -3.65 11.47
CA SER A 48 -8.41 -4.36 11.92
C SER A 48 -9.42 -3.46 12.65
N ASP A 49 -8.95 -2.45 13.40
CA ASP A 49 -9.85 -1.47 14.03
C ASP A 49 -10.40 -0.46 13.01
N ALA A 50 -9.62 -0.09 12.01
CA ALA A 50 -10.09 0.79 10.94
C ALA A 50 -11.17 0.12 10.08
N LEU A 51 -10.99 -1.16 9.75
CA LEU A 51 -11.93 -1.97 8.97
C LEU A 51 -13.30 -2.14 9.63
N LYS A 52 -13.39 -2.06 10.96
CA LYS A 52 -14.69 -2.07 11.67
C LYS A 52 -15.58 -0.85 11.34
N ARG A 53 -15.00 0.22 10.80
CA ARG A 53 -15.72 1.46 10.46
C ARG A 53 -16.07 1.57 8.97
N GLY A 54 -15.45 0.76 8.12
CA GLY A 54 -15.63 0.78 6.68
C GLY A 54 -14.36 0.37 5.93
N PRO A 55 -14.34 0.49 4.60
CA PRO A 55 -13.17 0.14 3.82
C PRO A 55 -11.97 1.04 4.15
N VAL A 56 -10.76 0.50 3.94
CA VAL A 56 -9.51 1.24 4.13
C VAL A 56 -8.82 1.42 2.79
N VAL A 57 -8.44 2.66 2.48
CA VAL A 57 -7.51 2.99 1.39
C VAL A 57 -6.12 3.10 2.00
N LEU A 58 -5.28 2.11 1.72
CA LEU A 58 -3.87 2.06 2.13
C LEU A 58 -3.01 2.32 0.90
N TYR A 59 -2.21 3.41 0.90
CA TYR A 59 -1.25 3.62 -0.16
C TYR A 59 0.19 3.62 0.35
N PHE A 60 1.04 2.92 -0.37
CA PHE A 60 2.48 2.90 -0.14
C PHE A 60 3.16 3.90 -1.07
N TYR A 61 4.11 4.65 -0.54
CA TYR A 61 4.88 5.62 -1.29
C TYR A 61 6.38 5.54 -0.93
N PRO A 62 7.29 5.79 -1.89
CA PRO A 62 8.71 5.54 -1.72
C PRO A 62 9.37 6.32 -0.58
N LYS A 63 9.13 7.64 -0.49
CA LYS A 63 9.83 8.49 0.49
C LYS A 63 9.12 9.83 0.65
N SER A 64 8.87 10.22 1.90
CA SER A 64 8.33 11.53 2.27
C SER A 64 9.16 12.68 1.70
N PHE A 65 8.52 13.81 1.41
CA PHE A 65 9.13 15.04 0.89
C PHE A 65 9.80 14.92 -0.48
N THR A 66 9.65 13.80 -1.21
CA THR A 66 10.03 13.74 -2.61
C THR A 66 8.91 14.31 -3.48
N ARG A 67 9.26 14.92 -4.61
CA ARG A 67 8.30 15.62 -5.50
C ARG A 67 7.04 14.79 -5.80
N GLY A 68 7.19 13.53 -6.20
CA GLY A 68 6.05 12.69 -6.56
C GLY A 68 5.18 12.33 -5.35
N CYS A 69 5.79 12.08 -4.18
CA CYS A 69 5.06 11.75 -2.97
C CYS A 69 4.36 12.97 -2.35
N THR A 70 4.95 14.16 -2.46
CA THR A 70 4.31 15.43 -2.09
C THR A 70 3.08 15.71 -2.96
N ILE A 71 3.19 15.55 -4.28
CA ILE A 71 2.03 15.70 -5.19
C ILE A 71 0.92 14.74 -4.80
N GLU A 72 1.23 13.46 -4.61
CA GLU A 72 0.27 12.43 -4.21
C GLU A 72 -0.42 12.76 -2.86
N ALA A 73 0.36 13.18 -1.86
CA ALA A 73 -0.17 13.58 -0.56
C ALA A 73 -1.13 14.78 -0.66
N HIS A 74 -0.81 15.78 -1.49
CA HIS A 74 -1.67 16.92 -1.74
C HIS A 74 -2.99 16.51 -2.39
N GLU A 75 -2.95 15.66 -3.42
CA GLU A 75 -4.15 15.17 -4.13
C GLU A 75 -5.02 14.31 -3.21
N PHE A 76 -4.44 13.43 -2.38
CA PHE A 76 -5.18 12.69 -1.36
C PHE A 76 -5.77 13.63 -0.30
N ALA A 77 -5.06 14.68 0.11
CA ALA A 77 -5.58 15.66 1.06
C ALA A 77 -6.79 16.43 0.51
N GLU A 78 -6.77 16.79 -0.77
CA GLU A 78 -7.90 17.42 -1.46
C GLU A 78 -9.11 16.48 -1.57
N ALA A 79 -8.88 15.18 -1.75
CA ALA A 79 -9.92 14.17 -1.86
C ALA A 79 -10.36 13.58 -0.50
N ALA A 80 -9.69 13.89 0.61
CA ALA A 80 -9.89 13.25 1.92
C ALA A 80 -11.36 13.31 2.40
N ALA A 81 -12.04 14.44 2.21
CA ALA A 81 -13.46 14.58 2.55
C ALA A 81 -14.33 13.59 1.75
N SER A 82 -14.05 13.43 0.45
CA SER A 82 -14.79 12.49 -0.41
C SER A 82 -14.60 11.03 0.00
N PHE A 83 -13.40 10.63 0.46
CA PHE A 83 -13.18 9.31 1.03
C PHE A 83 -13.96 9.10 2.32
N ALA A 84 -13.96 10.10 3.22
CA ALA A 84 -14.71 10.05 4.47
C ALA A 84 -16.23 10.00 4.24
N GLU A 85 -16.78 10.78 3.30
CA GLU A 85 -18.19 10.77 2.89
C GLU A 85 -18.60 9.40 2.34
N ALA A 86 -17.71 8.72 1.65
CA ALA A 86 -17.92 7.35 1.17
C ALA A 86 -17.61 6.28 2.25
N GLY A 87 -17.38 6.67 3.51
CA GLY A 87 -17.18 5.79 4.64
C GLY A 87 -15.81 5.13 4.73
N ALA A 88 -14.83 5.58 3.93
CA ALA A 88 -13.50 4.99 3.92
C ALA A 88 -12.51 5.71 4.85
N THR A 89 -11.62 4.92 5.46
CA THR A 89 -10.42 5.42 6.12
C THR A 89 -9.27 5.50 5.11
N LEU A 90 -8.63 6.66 5.00
CA LEU A 90 -7.44 6.86 4.18
C LEU A 90 -6.18 6.85 5.05
N ILE A 91 -5.13 6.14 4.61
CA ILE A 91 -3.82 6.13 5.26
C ILE A 91 -2.70 5.92 4.24
N GLY A 92 -1.63 6.70 4.35
CA GLY A 92 -0.39 6.48 3.62
C GLY A 92 0.64 5.73 4.46
N MET A 93 1.62 5.07 3.82
CA MET A 93 2.72 4.39 4.51
C MET A 93 4.01 4.45 3.71
N SER A 94 5.11 4.73 4.39
CA SER A 94 6.46 4.57 3.85
C SER A 94 7.42 4.02 4.90
N LYS A 95 8.66 3.72 4.49
CA LYS A 95 9.70 3.30 5.43
C LYS A 95 10.23 4.44 6.33
N ASP A 96 9.83 5.68 6.07
CA ASP A 96 10.31 6.81 6.85
C ASP A 96 9.92 6.65 8.34
N PRO A 97 10.79 7.10 9.27
CA PRO A 97 10.50 7.00 10.70
C PRO A 97 9.38 7.96 11.13
N ILE A 98 8.82 7.75 12.31
CA ILE A 98 7.63 8.48 12.78
C ILE A 98 7.86 9.99 12.87
N GLU A 99 9.08 10.44 13.18
CA GLU A 99 9.43 11.85 13.22
C GLU A 99 9.22 12.53 11.87
N VAL A 100 9.61 11.83 10.78
CA VAL A 100 9.43 12.31 9.41
C VAL A 100 7.94 12.27 9.01
N GLN A 101 7.23 11.21 9.40
CA GLN A 101 5.79 11.11 9.14
C GLN A 101 4.98 12.18 9.88
N ARG A 102 5.40 12.56 11.08
CA ARG A 102 4.79 13.67 11.84
C ARG A 102 4.82 14.98 11.06
N ASP A 103 6.00 15.33 10.55
CA ASP A 103 6.17 16.54 9.75
C ASP A 103 5.44 16.46 8.40
N PHE A 104 5.51 15.30 7.74
CA PHE A 104 4.81 15.07 6.47
C PHE A 104 3.29 15.14 6.62
N SER A 105 2.74 14.66 7.75
CA SER A 105 1.30 14.71 8.03
C SER A 105 0.75 16.14 8.10
N THR A 106 1.55 17.09 8.59
CA THR A 106 1.15 18.50 8.66
C THR A 106 1.43 19.25 7.36
N GLN A 107 2.65 19.12 6.85
CA GLN A 107 3.11 19.96 5.74
C GLN A 107 2.49 19.51 4.40
N GLU A 108 2.45 18.20 4.14
CA GLU A 108 2.04 17.70 2.84
C GLU A 108 0.66 17.01 2.87
N CYS A 109 0.31 16.29 3.93
CA CYS A 109 -1.04 15.76 4.10
C CYS A 109 -2.04 16.81 4.63
N ARG A 110 -1.56 18.02 4.97
CA ARG A 110 -2.38 19.18 5.37
C ARG A 110 -3.35 18.85 6.51
N ASP A 111 -2.91 18.04 7.46
CA ASP A 111 -3.69 17.56 8.62
C ASP A 111 -4.96 16.75 8.25
N LYS A 112 -5.12 16.33 6.99
CA LYS A 112 -6.36 15.72 6.48
C LYS A 112 -6.47 14.24 6.68
N PHE A 113 -5.34 13.51 6.69
CA PHE A 113 -5.30 12.07 6.84
C PHE A 113 -3.97 11.60 7.45
N PRO A 114 -3.94 10.40 8.07
CA PRO A 114 -2.73 9.87 8.69
C PRO A 114 -1.74 9.31 7.69
N VAL A 115 -0.47 9.37 8.09
CA VAL A 115 0.64 8.62 7.47
C VAL A 115 1.35 7.78 8.51
N ALA A 116 1.65 6.53 8.16
CA ALA A 116 2.26 5.53 9.03
C ALA A 116 3.73 5.30 8.68
N ALA A 117 4.50 4.93 9.70
CA ALA A 117 5.91 4.60 9.61
C ALA A 117 6.12 3.08 9.60
N ASP A 118 6.88 2.58 8.62
CA ASP A 118 7.35 1.19 8.58
C ASP A 118 8.88 1.12 8.32
N PRO A 119 9.70 1.59 9.27
CA PRO A 119 11.16 1.63 9.08
C PRO A 119 11.78 0.23 8.94
N SER A 120 11.08 -0.80 9.39
CA SER A 120 11.48 -2.21 9.24
C SER A 120 11.15 -2.81 7.88
N LEU A 121 10.33 -2.13 7.07
CA LEU A 121 9.77 -2.65 5.81
C LEU A 121 8.87 -3.89 5.99
N SER A 122 8.44 -4.21 7.21
CA SER A 122 7.69 -5.44 7.49
C SER A 122 6.29 -5.44 6.88
N VAL A 123 5.57 -4.34 6.99
CA VAL A 123 4.24 -4.17 6.38
C VAL A 123 4.37 -4.02 4.87
N ILE A 124 5.31 -3.19 4.41
CA ILE A 124 5.61 -3.00 2.98
C ILE A 124 5.91 -4.35 2.31
N HIS A 125 6.70 -5.20 2.98
CA HIS A 125 7.00 -6.55 2.49
C HIS A 125 5.76 -7.45 2.49
N ALA A 126 4.95 -7.45 3.56
CA ALA A 126 3.75 -8.29 3.67
C ALA A 126 2.70 -7.96 2.59
N TYR A 127 2.69 -6.73 2.09
CA TYR A 127 1.81 -6.27 1.00
C TYR A 127 2.41 -6.39 -0.39
N ASP A 128 3.55 -7.08 -0.52
CA ASP A 128 4.30 -7.17 -1.79
C ASP A 128 4.57 -5.79 -2.43
N ALA A 129 4.75 -4.79 -1.57
CA ALA A 129 4.94 -3.41 -1.98
C ALA A 129 6.42 -2.98 -2.03
N LEU A 130 7.37 -3.90 -1.85
CA LEU A 130 8.79 -3.59 -1.99
C LEU A 130 9.13 -3.30 -3.44
N ARG A 131 9.84 -2.20 -3.67
CA ARG A 131 10.38 -1.87 -4.98
C ARG A 131 11.45 -2.87 -5.38
N VAL A 132 11.34 -3.40 -6.60
CA VAL A 132 12.38 -4.25 -7.18
C VAL A 132 13.61 -3.40 -7.50
N GLY A 133 14.74 -3.71 -6.87
CA GLY A 133 15.98 -2.95 -6.96
C GLY A 133 16.10 -1.87 -5.87
N VAL A 134 17.17 -1.10 -5.97
CA VAL A 134 17.44 0.00 -5.05
C VAL A 134 17.25 1.36 -5.76
N THR A 135 16.98 2.39 -4.99
CA THR A 135 16.94 3.76 -5.51
C THR A 135 18.33 4.20 -5.97
N ALA A 136 18.41 5.33 -6.67
CA ALA A 136 19.70 5.93 -7.05
C ALA A 136 20.60 6.24 -5.83
N SER A 137 20.02 6.40 -4.63
CA SER A 137 20.74 6.54 -3.36
C SER A 137 21.14 5.20 -2.71
N GLY A 138 20.81 4.05 -3.32
CA GLY A 138 21.09 2.73 -2.76
C GLY A 138 20.10 2.29 -1.67
N GLU A 139 18.98 2.99 -1.50
CA GLU A 139 17.97 2.66 -0.48
C GLU A 139 16.92 1.69 -1.02
N THR A 140 16.54 0.71 -0.20
CA THR A 140 15.31 -0.08 -0.39
C THR A 140 14.12 0.74 0.09
N VAL A 141 13.11 0.88 -0.74
CA VAL A 141 11.89 1.64 -0.46
C VAL A 141 10.66 0.85 -0.94
N SER A 142 9.46 1.31 -0.60
CA SER A 142 8.26 0.79 -1.24
C SER A 142 8.18 1.22 -2.71
N ASP A 143 7.47 0.46 -3.50
CA ASP A 143 6.93 0.96 -4.76
C ASP A 143 5.73 1.89 -4.47
N ARG A 144 5.18 2.55 -5.50
CA ARG A 144 3.94 3.32 -5.36
C ARG A 144 2.78 2.41 -5.69
N ILE A 145 2.03 2.04 -4.64
CA ILE A 145 0.91 1.09 -4.73
C ILE A 145 -0.21 1.57 -3.84
N SER A 146 -1.43 1.58 -4.36
CA SER A 146 -2.63 1.84 -3.57
C SER A 146 -3.53 0.62 -3.53
N TYR A 147 -4.04 0.30 -2.34
CA TYR A 147 -5.00 -0.75 -2.08
C TYR A 147 -6.31 -0.18 -1.56
N VAL A 148 -7.43 -0.76 -1.97
CA VAL A 148 -8.71 -0.61 -1.28
C VAL A 148 -9.01 -1.94 -0.61
N ILE A 149 -9.20 -1.93 0.71
CA ILE A 149 -9.41 -3.11 1.54
C ILE A 149 -10.81 -3.05 2.10
N ALA A 150 -11.60 -4.09 1.88
CA ALA A 150 -12.96 -4.23 2.41
C ALA A 150 -12.96 -4.49 3.92
N PRO A 151 -14.08 -4.22 4.63
CA PRO A 151 -14.22 -4.47 6.07
C PRO A 151 -13.89 -5.90 6.51
N GLU A 152 -14.11 -6.89 5.66
CA GLU A 152 -13.77 -8.31 5.90
C GLU A 152 -12.28 -8.63 5.73
N GLY A 153 -11.43 -7.64 5.42
CA GLY A 153 -9.99 -7.80 5.25
C GLY A 153 -9.57 -8.33 3.88
N THR A 154 -10.42 -8.21 2.86
CA THR A 154 -10.11 -8.64 1.49
C THR A 154 -9.74 -7.44 0.62
N VAL A 155 -8.71 -7.57 -0.20
CA VAL A 155 -8.33 -6.56 -1.20
C VAL A 155 -9.42 -6.47 -2.26
N LEU A 156 -10.07 -5.32 -2.38
CA LEU A 156 -11.04 -5.02 -3.45
C LEU A 156 -10.34 -4.54 -4.72
N TYR A 157 -9.27 -3.81 -4.57
CA TYR A 157 -8.56 -3.16 -5.66
C TYR A 157 -7.09 -2.94 -5.31
N SER A 158 -6.22 -3.07 -6.29
CA SER A 158 -4.82 -2.66 -6.20
C SER A 158 -4.41 -1.91 -7.46
N TYR A 159 -3.59 -0.88 -7.30
CA TYR A 159 -3.07 -0.08 -8.40
C TYR A 159 -1.59 0.23 -8.20
N VAL A 160 -0.80 -0.11 -9.20
CA VAL A 160 0.65 0.05 -9.21
C VAL A 160 1.03 0.99 -10.36
N ASP A 161 1.52 2.17 -10.05
CA ASP A 161 2.06 3.12 -11.03
C ASP A 161 3.08 4.04 -10.34
N PRO A 162 4.28 4.27 -10.88
CA PRO A 162 5.22 5.22 -10.30
C PRO A 162 4.72 6.67 -10.33
N LYS A 163 3.74 7.00 -11.17
CA LYS A 163 3.10 8.32 -11.24
C LYS A 163 1.93 8.41 -10.26
N PRO A 164 1.74 9.52 -9.55
CA PRO A 164 0.67 9.68 -8.56
C PRO A 164 -0.74 9.82 -9.16
N ASP A 165 -0.85 10.36 -10.37
CA ASP A 165 -2.04 10.97 -10.97
C ASP A 165 -3.33 10.12 -10.91
N LYS A 166 -3.23 8.78 -10.95
CA LYS A 166 -4.40 7.88 -11.00
C LYS A 166 -4.68 7.15 -9.68
N HIS A 167 -3.80 7.27 -8.68
CA HIS A 167 -3.99 6.59 -7.41
C HIS A 167 -5.24 7.04 -6.68
N ILE A 168 -5.48 8.36 -6.67
CA ILE A 168 -6.61 8.99 -5.99
C ILE A 168 -7.92 8.70 -6.73
N GLU A 169 -7.97 9.00 -8.01
CA GLU A 169 -9.16 8.81 -8.85
C GLU A 169 -9.64 7.35 -8.81
N ASN A 170 -8.73 6.41 -9.04
CA ASN A 170 -9.07 4.97 -9.10
C ASN A 170 -9.55 4.44 -7.75
N THR A 171 -8.85 4.75 -6.65
CA THR A 171 -9.25 4.28 -5.32
C THR A 171 -10.55 4.91 -4.85
N LEU A 172 -10.78 6.19 -5.13
CA LEU A 172 -12.04 6.87 -4.79
C LEU A 172 -13.22 6.30 -5.57
N ALA A 173 -13.03 5.96 -6.84
CA ALA A 173 -14.07 5.31 -7.65
C ALA A 173 -14.50 3.96 -7.05
N VAL A 174 -13.53 3.13 -6.63
CA VAL A 174 -13.81 1.83 -6.00
C VAL A 174 -14.52 2.00 -4.67
N VAL A 175 -14.06 2.93 -3.81
CA VAL A 175 -14.71 3.21 -2.52
C VAL A 175 -16.14 3.67 -2.71
N ARG A 176 -16.40 4.58 -3.66
CA ARG A 176 -17.76 5.04 -3.97
C ARG A 176 -18.66 3.91 -4.47
N GLN A 177 -18.14 3.05 -5.35
CA GLN A 177 -18.89 1.88 -5.81
C GLN A 177 -19.23 0.93 -4.66
N TRP A 178 -18.26 0.67 -3.77
CA TRP A 178 -18.50 -0.14 -2.58
C TRP A 178 -19.57 0.48 -1.67
N HIS A 179 -19.48 1.78 -1.42
CA HIS A 179 -20.44 2.52 -0.61
C HIS A 179 -21.87 2.43 -1.19
N GLU A 180 -22.05 2.62 -2.50
CA GLU A 180 -23.36 2.51 -3.16
C GLU A 180 -23.97 1.10 -3.03
N GLN A 181 -23.13 0.06 -3.05
CA GLN A 181 -23.57 -1.33 -2.91
C GLN A 181 -23.94 -1.72 -1.47
N HIS A 182 -23.48 -0.95 -0.47
CA HIS A 182 -23.68 -1.24 0.96
C HIS A 182 -24.50 -0.15 1.69
N LYS A 183 -25.11 0.79 0.95
CA LYS A 183 -26.12 1.68 1.50
C LYS A 183 -27.37 0.85 1.87
N ASN A 184 -27.66 0.77 3.18
CA ASN A 184 -28.92 0.25 3.71
C ASN A 184 -29.96 1.36 3.77
#